data_1e7d5afdd5af3463b42db50d90d4ab3c
#
_entry.id   1e7d5afdd5af3463b42db50d90d4ab3c
#
_cell.length_a   1.000
_cell.length_b   1.000
_cell.length_c   1.000
_cell.angle_alpha   90.00
_cell.angle_beta   90.00
_cell.angle_gamma   90.00
#
_symmetry.space_group_name_H-M   'P 1'
#
loop_
_entity.id
_entity.type
_entity.pdbx_description
1 polymer ?
#
loop_
_entity_poly.entity_id
_entity_poly.type
_entity_poly.pdbx_seq_one_letter_code
_entity_poly.pdbx_strand_id
1 'polypeptide(L)'
;IDVLVEKPIAESAAGGERLARLADEKSRILQVGHLERFNPAVIALEKALTIPLFFEVHRLSVFTPRSLDIDVVLDLMIHDLDLVLSFTRSLPEEIRAAGISVLSDKVDIANVRLSFASGCVANLTASRVSVEQVRKLRLFQPGEYISLDYHRQDATRFSVGPAESGPLPKIGFEQLKVERIEPLESELLAFCDSVRNRTRPRVDGWQGSRALQLAEAILDKIGQHSEIVAETIRSRRPSSK
;
A
#
# COMPACT_ATOMS: atom_id res chain seq x y z
N ILE A 1 -18.38 5.82 21.88
CA ILE A 1 -17.04 6.41 21.89
C ILE A 1 -16.52 6.51 20.47
N ASP A 2 -15.61 7.44 20.22
CA ASP A 2 -14.84 7.53 18.98
C ASP A 2 -13.63 6.59 19.09
N VAL A 3 -13.17 6.02 17.96
CA VAL A 3 -12.20 4.93 17.97
C VAL A 3 -11.12 5.16 16.92
N LEU A 4 -9.86 4.98 17.31
CA LEU A 4 -8.73 4.71 16.42
C LEU A 4 -8.40 3.23 16.55
N VAL A 5 -8.43 2.50 15.46
CA VAL A 5 -8.12 1.06 15.41
C VAL A 5 -6.91 0.82 14.51
N GLU A 6 -6.00 -0.05 14.95
CA GLU A 6 -4.87 -0.50 14.11
C GLU A 6 -5.34 -1.29 12.89
N LYS A 7 -4.49 -1.29 11.84
CA LYS A 7 -4.70 -2.13 10.67
C LYS A 7 -4.44 -3.63 10.97
N PRO A 8 -5.17 -4.54 10.35
CA PRO A 8 -6.36 -4.29 9.54
C PRO A 8 -7.56 -3.88 10.42
N ILE A 9 -8.51 -3.15 9.87
CA ILE A 9 -9.70 -2.66 10.60
C ILE A 9 -10.50 -3.77 11.30
N ALA A 10 -10.48 -4.97 10.74
CA ALA A 10 -11.17 -6.18 11.22
C ALA A 10 -10.50 -7.44 10.67
N GLU A 11 -10.96 -8.61 11.09
CA GLU A 11 -10.53 -9.91 10.58
C GLU A 11 -10.99 -10.17 9.13
N SER A 12 -12.04 -9.47 8.67
CA SER A 12 -12.58 -9.60 7.31
C SER A 12 -13.11 -8.27 6.78
N ALA A 13 -13.14 -8.12 5.45
CA ALA A 13 -13.70 -6.93 4.79
C ALA A 13 -15.16 -6.70 5.20
N ALA A 14 -15.98 -7.75 5.27
CA ALA A 14 -17.37 -7.68 5.74
C ALA A 14 -17.46 -7.20 7.19
N GLY A 15 -16.50 -7.57 8.04
CA GLY A 15 -16.36 -7.06 9.41
C GLY A 15 -16.02 -5.57 9.41
N GLY A 16 -15.07 -5.16 8.57
CA GLY A 16 -14.67 -3.77 8.39
C GLY A 16 -15.83 -2.89 7.92
N GLU A 17 -16.61 -3.32 6.92
CA GLU A 17 -17.80 -2.62 6.45
C GLU A 17 -18.86 -2.44 7.55
N ARG A 18 -19.10 -3.49 8.35
CA ARG A 18 -20.03 -3.38 9.48
C ARG A 18 -19.57 -2.35 10.51
N LEU A 19 -18.27 -2.29 10.81
CA LEU A 19 -17.71 -1.29 11.73
C LEU A 19 -17.84 0.12 11.16
N ALA A 20 -17.52 0.32 9.88
CA ALA A 20 -17.65 1.62 9.21
C ALA A 20 -19.11 2.10 9.21
N ARG A 21 -20.05 1.21 8.85
CA ARG A 21 -21.50 1.51 8.87
C ARG A 21 -22.00 1.84 10.27
N LEU A 22 -21.60 1.06 11.28
CA LEU A 22 -21.99 1.31 12.66
C LEU A 22 -21.45 2.66 13.17
N ALA A 23 -20.23 3.03 12.79
CA ALA A 23 -19.65 4.33 13.12
C ALA A 23 -20.49 5.48 12.52
N ASP A 24 -20.88 5.37 11.24
CA ASP A 24 -21.73 6.34 10.57
C ASP A 24 -23.11 6.44 11.24
N GLU A 25 -23.80 5.32 11.47
CA GLU A 25 -25.10 5.26 12.14
C GLU A 25 -25.11 5.89 13.53
N LYS A 26 -24.00 5.72 14.25
CA LYS A 26 -23.84 6.27 15.60
C LYS A 26 -23.17 7.66 15.61
N SER A 27 -22.88 8.24 14.45
CA SER A 27 -22.15 9.50 14.29
C SER A 27 -20.84 9.50 15.12
N ARG A 28 -20.08 8.39 15.03
CA ARG A 28 -18.79 8.23 15.70
C ARG A 28 -17.65 8.35 14.71
N ILE A 29 -16.54 8.91 15.19
CA ILE A 29 -15.30 8.94 14.45
C ILE A 29 -14.65 7.56 14.55
N LEU A 30 -14.43 6.93 13.39
CA LEU A 30 -13.66 5.70 13.28
C LEU A 30 -12.48 5.96 12.33
N GLN A 31 -11.28 6.03 12.88
CA GLN A 31 -10.03 6.15 12.14
C GLN A 31 -9.31 4.80 12.13
N VAL A 32 -8.70 4.45 11.00
CA VAL A 32 -7.90 3.22 10.84
C VAL A 32 -6.42 3.58 10.77
N GLY A 33 -5.60 2.83 11.50
CA GLY A 33 -4.16 3.03 11.66
C GLY A 33 -3.33 2.67 10.42
N HIS A 34 -3.60 3.29 9.28
CA HIS A 34 -2.72 3.25 8.11
C HIS A 34 -1.65 4.33 8.23
N LEU A 35 -0.65 4.05 9.07
CA LEU A 35 0.39 4.99 9.50
C LEU A 35 1.11 5.69 8.33
N GLU A 36 1.29 5.01 7.19
CA GLU A 36 1.96 5.60 6.02
C GLU A 36 1.19 6.79 5.41
N ARG A 37 -0.11 6.92 5.67
CA ARG A 37 -0.90 8.11 5.27
C ARG A 37 -0.48 9.38 6.02
N PHE A 38 0.22 9.22 7.13
CA PHE A 38 0.74 10.28 7.99
C PHE A 38 2.25 10.46 7.82
N ASN A 39 2.88 9.66 6.96
CA ASN A 39 4.30 9.82 6.61
C ASN A 39 4.50 11.15 5.88
N PRO A 40 5.40 12.04 6.35
CA PRO A 40 5.59 13.36 5.75
C PRO A 40 5.96 13.34 4.27
N ALA A 41 6.71 12.32 3.82
CA ALA A 41 7.06 12.16 2.41
C ALA A 41 5.83 11.78 1.57
N VAL A 42 4.90 10.96 2.12
CA VAL A 42 3.62 10.64 1.47
C VAL A 42 2.74 11.88 1.37
N ILE A 43 2.69 12.70 2.40
CA ILE A 43 1.95 13.98 2.39
C ILE A 43 2.53 14.94 1.35
N ALA A 44 3.86 15.00 1.20
CA ALA A 44 4.51 15.81 0.17
C ALA A 44 4.21 15.29 -1.24
N LEU A 45 4.25 13.97 -1.45
CA LEU A 45 3.87 13.33 -2.71
C LEU A 45 2.40 13.61 -3.05
N GLU A 46 1.49 13.50 -2.09
CA GLU A 46 0.06 13.76 -2.30
C GLU A 46 -0.22 15.19 -2.80
N LYS A 47 0.55 16.17 -2.30
CA LYS A 47 0.47 17.58 -2.76
C LYS A 47 1.02 17.77 -4.19
N ALA A 48 1.94 16.92 -4.62
CA ALA A 48 2.54 16.95 -5.96
C ALA A 48 1.82 16.03 -6.96
N LEU A 49 0.85 15.24 -6.49
CA LEU A 49 0.11 14.29 -7.31
C LEU A 49 -0.81 15.01 -8.30
N THR A 50 -0.72 14.58 -9.56
CA THR A 50 -1.64 15.01 -10.63
C THR A 50 -2.51 13.84 -11.11
N ILE A 51 -2.11 13.16 -12.18
CA ILE A 51 -2.82 11.99 -12.73
C ILE A 51 -1.89 10.79 -12.60
N PRO A 52 -2.15 9.85 -11.66
CA PRO A 52 -1.32 8.68 -11.53
C PRO A 52 -1.48 7.75 -12.74
N LEU A 53 -0.36 7.40 -13.37
CA LEU A 53 -0.32 6.49 -14.51
C LEU A 53 0.27 5.13 -14.16
N PHE A 54 1.29 5.13 -13.29
CA PHE A 54 1.97 3.90 -12.93
C PHE A 54 2.59 4.00 -11.53
N PHE A 55 2.41 2.93 -10.75
CA PHE A 55 3.08 2.75 -9.45
C PHE A 55 4.02 1.56 -9.49
N GLU A 56 5.19 1.73 -8.92
CA GLU A 56 6.13 0.68 -8.59
C GLU A 56 6.43 0.74 -7.09
N VAL A 57 6.05 -0.31 -6.35
CA VAL A 57 6.15 -0.33 -4.88
C VAL A 57 6.93 -1.55 -4.42
N HIS A 58 7.92 -1.31 -3.58
CA HIS A 58 8.74 -2.35 -2.96
C HIS A 58 8.74 -2.18 -1.44
N ARG A 59 8.23 -3.20 -0.74
CA ARG A 59 8.26 -3.30 0.72
C ARG A 59 8.92 -4.61 1.13
N LEU A 60 10.23 -4.55 1.25
CA LEU A 60 11.08 -5.71 1.57
C LEU A 60 11.61 -5.57 3.00
N SER A 61 11.49 -6.61 3.77
CA SER A 61 12.00 -6.68 5.14
C SER A 61 12.94 -7.86 5.32
N VAL A 62 13.96 -7.66 6.13
CA VAL A 62 14.80 -8.75 6.60
C VAL A 62 13.96 -9.66 7.49
N PHE A 63 14.22 -10.96 7.41
CA PHE A 63 13.51 -11.93 8.23
C PHE A 63 13.60 -11.61 9.71
N THR A 64 12.46 -11.63 10.38
CA THR A 64 12.35 -11.61 11.84
C THR A 64 11.35 -12.69 12.27
N PRO A 65 11.51 -13.34 13.43
CA PRO A 65 10.60 -14.39 13.90
C PRO A 65 9.22 -13.84 14.37
N ARG A 66 8.88 -12.62 13.98
CA ARG A 66 7.59 -11.98 14.31
C ARG A 66 6.62 -12.13 13.14
N SER A 67 5.33 -12.17 13.44
CA SER A 67 4.23 -12.14 12.45
C SER A 67 4.29 -13.27 11.42
N LEU A 68 4.80 -14.45 11.80
CA LEU A 68 4.83 -15.63 10.92
C LEU A 68 3.46 -16.31 10.76
N ASP A 69 2.50 -15.92 11.58
CA ASP A 69 1.10 -16.36 11.59
C ASP A 69 0.21 -15.53 10.66
N ILE A 70 0.74 -14.46 10.05
CA ILE A 70 0.01 -13.54 9.18
C ILE A 70 0.66 -13.50 7.79
N ASP A 71 -0.14 -13.46 6.72
CA ASP A 71 0.35 -13.29 5.35
C ASP A 71 1.00 -11.93 5.13
N VAL A 72 2.09 -11.89 4.36
CA VAL A 72 2.83 -10.65 4.04
C VAL A 72 1.94 -9.58 3.39
N VAL A 73 0.84 -9.99 2.76
CA VAL A 73 -0.14 -9.09 2.16
C VAL A 73 -0.85 -8.27 3.24
N LEU A 74 -1.32 -8.91 4.32
CA LEU A 74 -1.99 -8.25 5.44
C LEU A 74 -1.02 -7.56 6.40
N ASP A 75 0.20 -8.10 6.52
CA ASP A 75 1.19 -7.51 7.43
C ASP A 75 1.87 -6.28 6.81
N LEU A 76 2.38 -6.41 5.59
CA LEU A 76 3.22 -5.39 4.95
C LEU A 76 2.51 -4.67 3.80
N MET A 77 1.95 -5.42 2.82
CA MET A 77 1.45 -4.83 1.57
C MET A 77 0.22 -3.95 1.78
N ILE A 78 -0.61 -4.22 2.78
CA ILE A 78 -1.88 -3.51 3.02
C ILE A 78 -1.67 -1.99 3.16
N HIS A 79 -0.54 -1.53 3.68
CA HIS A 79 -0.20 -0.11 3.75
C HIS A 79 -0.06 0.53 2.37
N ASP A 80 0.57 -0.21 1.44
CA ASP A 80 0.79 0.26 0.07
C ASP A 80 -0.50 0.16 -0.75
N LEU A 81 -1.34 -0.85 -0.48
CA LEU A 81 -2.67 -0.98 -1.07
C LEU A 81 -3.55 0.22 -0.70
N ASP A 82 -3.57 0.62 0.58
CA ASP A 82 -4.29 1.80 1.04
C ASP A 82 -3.82 3.07 0.31
N LEU A 83 -2.51 3.26 0.17
CA LEU A 83 -1.95 4.41 -0.54
C LEU A 83 -2.35 4.43 -2.01
N VAL A 84 -2.21 3.30 -2.72
CA VAL A 84 -2.60 3.21 -4.14
C VAL A 84 -4.08 3.50 -4.31
N LEU A 85 -4.96 2.92 -3.48
CA LEU A 85 -6.39 3.21 -3.49
C LEU A 85 -6.69 4.69 -3.23
N SER A 86 -5.96 5.32 -2.32
CA SER A 86 -6.15 6.74 -2.00
C SER A 86 -5.77 7.67 -3.15
N PHE A 87 -4.72 7.31 -3.90
CA PHE A 87 -4.22 8.11 -5.01
C PHE A 87 -5.03 7.88 -6.30
N THR A 88 -5.45 6.63 -6.57
CA THR A 88 -6.31 6.31 -7.73
C THR A 88 -7.78 6.63 -7.50
N ARG A 89 -8.22 6.71 -6.24
CA ARG A 89 -9.61 6.93 -5.81
C ARG A 89 -10.61 5.93 -6.38
N SER A 90 -10.15 4.76 -6.78
CA SER A 90 -10.97 3.69 -7.36
C SER A 90 -10.43 2.32 -6.94
N LEU A 91 -11.29 1.31 -7.05
CA LEU A 91 -10.87 -0.09 -6.97
C LEU A 91 -10.26 -0.53 -8.30
N PRO A 92 -9.32 -1.48 -8.31
CA PRO A 92 -8.81 -2.06 -9.55
C PRO A 92 -9.88 -2.91 -10.24
N GLU A 93 -9.86 -2.92 -11.58
CA GLU A 93 -10.70 -3.81 -12.40
C GLU A 93 -10.06 -5.18 -12.59
N GLU A 94 -8.72 -5.26 -12.59
CA GLU A 94 -7.98 -6.50 -12.72
C GLU A 94 -6.94 -6.63 -11.62
N ILE A 95 -6.87 -7.84 -11.03
CA ILE A 95 -5.88 -8.23 -10.02
C ILE A 95 -5.15 -9.46 -10.54
N ARG A 96 -3.84 -9.36 -10.71
CA ARG A 96 -2.93 -10.47 -10.92
C ARG A 96 -2.00 -10.56 -9.73
N ALA A 97 -1.96 -11.71 -9.08
CA ALA A 97 -1.14 -11.90 -7.89
C ALA A 97 -0.50 -13.28 -7.90
N ALA A 98 0.74 -13.32 -7.43
CA ALA A 98 1.49 -14.53 -7.13
C ALA A 98 2.13 -14.37 -5.75
N GLY A 99 2.21 -15.46 -5.00
CA GLY A 99 2.85 -15.48 -3.70
C GLY A 99 3.37 -16.86 -3.37
N ILE A 100 4.37 -16.92 -2.51
CA ILE A 100 5.01 -18.17 -2.09
C ILE A 100 5.26 -18.13 -0.57
N SER A 101 5.08 -19.28 0.05
CA SER A 101 5.52 -19.57 1.41
C SER A 101 6.96 -20.11 1.35
N VAL A 102 7.88 -19.53 2.10
CA VAL A 102 9.30 -19.89 2.12
C VAL A 102 9.74 -20.37 3.50
N LEU A 103 9.36 -19.62 4.54
CA LEU A 103 9.77 -19.85 5.94
C LEU A 103 8.60 -20.15 6.87
N SER A 104 7.38 -19.88 6.44
CA SER A 104 6.16 -20.09 7.23
C SER A 104 5.09 -20.81 6.40
N ASP A 105 3.98 -21.18 7.05
CA ASP A 105 2.80 -21.71 6.35
C ASP A 105 1.95 -20.60 5.70
N LYS A 106 2.38 -19.34 5.85
CA LYS A 106 1.76 -18.16 5.28
C LYS A 106 2.54 -17.66 4.07
N VAL A 107 1.98 -16.77 3.31
CA VAL A 107 2.66 -16.13 2.18
C VAL A 107 3.77 -15.22 2.73
N ASP A 108 5.03 -15.51 2.39
CA ASP A 108 6.22 -14.78 2.83
C ASP A 108 6.71 -13.75 1.81
N ILE A 109 6.40 -13.97 0.53
CA ILE A 109 6.64 -13.03 -0.57
C ILE A 109 5.43 -13.01 -1.49
N ALA A 110 5.00 -11.82 -1.88
CA ALA A 110 3.93 -11.60 -2.83
C ALA A 110 4.31 -10.54 -3.87
N ASN A 111 3.94 -10.80 -5.13
CA ASN A 111 3.99 -9.85 -6.22
C ASN A 111 2.59 -9.66 -6.78
N VAL A 112 2.18 -8.41 -6.93
CA VAL A 112 0.81 -8.03 -7.31
C VAL A 112 0.86 -6.99 -8.41
N ARG A 113 0.02 -7.17 -9.42
CA ARG A 113 -0.27 -6.18 -10.44
C ARG A 113 -1.76 -5.84 -10.40
N LEU A 114 -2.05 -4.55 -10.27
CA LEU A 114 -3.40 -3.98 -10.27
C LEU A 114 -3.57 -3.11 -11.52
N SER A 115 -4.69 -3.26 -12.22
CA SER A 115 -5.06 -2.40 -13.36
C SER A 115 -6.36 -1.67 -13.03
N PHE A 116 -6.41 -0.37 -13.30
CA PHE A 116 -7.54 0.51 -12.98
C PHE A 116 -8.23 1.00 -14.26
N ALA A 117 -9.52 1.33 -14.18
CA ALA A 117 -10.33 1.88 -15.28
C ALA A 117 -9.70 3.13 -15.92
N SER A 118 -8.97 3.93 -15.14
CA SER A 118 -8.24 5.10 -15.62
C SER A 118 -7.04 4.78 -16.54
N GLY A 119 -6.69 3.50 -16.72
CA GLY A 119 -5.46 3.06 -17.37
C GLY A 119 -4.24 3.04 -16.44
N CYS A 120 -4.39 3.51 -15.20
CA CYS A 120 -3.34 3.41 -14.18
C CYS A 120 -3.03 1.94 -13.88
N VAL A 121 -1.75 1.65 -13.64
CA VAL A 121 -1.28 0.33 -13.22
C VAL A 121 -0.43 0.45 -11.96
N ALA A 122 -0.59 -0.48 -11.03
CA ALA A 122 0.27 -0.57 -9.86
C ALA A 122 0.93 -1.96 -9.77
N ASN A 123 2.25 -1.99 -9.67
CA ASN A 123 3.03 -3.19 -9.36
C ASN A 123 3.54 -3.09 -7.93
N LEU A 124 3.20 -4.08 -7.10
CA LEU A 124 3.59 -4.11 -5.71
C LEU A 124 4.34 -5.42 -5.41
N THR A 125 5.43 -5.30 -4.69
CA THR A 125 6.16 -6.45 -4.16
C THR A 125 6.34 -6.27 -2.65
N ALA A 126 5.87 -7.24 -1.88
CA ALA A 126 6.11 -7.31 -0.44
C ALA A 126 6.81 -8.63 -0.10
N SER A 127 7.84 -8.56 0.75
CA SER A 127 8.60 -9.72 1.19
C SER A 127 9.08 -9.53 2.64
N ARG A 128 8.98 -10.60 3.44
CA ARG A 128 9.62 -10.69 4.76
C ARG A 128 10.88 -11.57 4.75
N VAL A 129 11.30 -12.05 3.57
CA VAL A 129 12.42 -12.97 3.38
C VAL A 129 13.52 -12.36 2.51
N SER A 130 13.78 -11.08 2.71
CA SER A 130 14.80 -10.33 1.97
C SER A 130 16.08 -10.17 2.78
N VAL A 131 17.22 -9.96 2.09
CA VAL A 131 18.51 -9.64 2.71
C VAL A 131 18.64 -8.15 3.00
N GLU A 132 17.81 -7.31 2.38
CA GLU A 132 17.81 -5.87 2.54
C GLU A 132 16.43 -5.36 2.96
N GLN A 133 16.44 -4.26 3.72
CA GLN A 133 15.22 -3.52 4.01
C GLN A 133 15.01 -2.45 2.94
N VAL A 134 13.92 -2.57 2.18
CA VAL A 134 13.52 -1.59 1.16
C VAL A 134 12.07 -1.18 1.40
N ARG A 135 11.82 0.12 1.49
CA ARG A 135 10.48 0.69 1.60
C ARG A 135 10.38 1.88 0.66
N LYS A 136 10.05 1.61 -0.60
CA LYS A 136 10.06 2.62 -1.67
C LYS A 136 8.80 2.56 -2.51
N LEU A 137 8.36 3.73 -2.93
CA LEU A 137 7.31 3.92 -3.92
C LEU A 137 7.81 4.82 -5.03
N ARG A 138 7.57 4.44 -6.27
CA ARG A 138 7.73 5.30 -7.45
C ARG A 138 6.37 5.51 -8.08
N LEU A 139 6.03 6.75 -8.30
CA LEU A 139 4.81 7.18 -8.97
C LEU A 139 5.17 7.89 -10.26
N PHE A 140 4.63 7.41 -11.37
CA PHE A 140 4.75 8.03 -12.69
C PHE A 140 3.45 8.75 -13.04
N GLN A 141 3.58 9.98 -13.50
CA GLN A 141 2.48 10.84 -13.94
C GLN A 141 2.93 11.62 -15.19
N PRO A 142 2.04 12.35 -15.92
CA PRO A 142 2.42 13.00 -17.17
C PRO A 142 3.64 13.91 -17.04
N GLY A 143 4.72 13.57 -17.76
CA GLY A 143 5.97 14.35 -17.79
C GLY A 143 6.84 14.29 -16.54
N GLU A 144 6.47 13.49 -15.55
CA GLU A 144 7.16 13.43 -14.26
C GLU A 144 7.16 12.03 -13.65
N TYR A 145 8.14 11.75 -12.78
CA TYR A 145 8.00 10.69 -11.80
C TYR A 145 8.49 11.15 -10.43
N ILE A 146 7.90 10.61 -9.37
CA ILE A 146 8.24 10.89 -7.98
C ILE A 146 8.75 9.60 -7.35
N SER A 147 9.96 9.64 -6.79
CA SER A 147 10.54 8.55 -6.01
C SER A 147 10.46 8.90 -4.53
N LEU A 148 9.82 8.03 -3.74
CA LEU A 148 9.62 8.19 -2.31
C LEU A 148 10.32 7.05 -1.56
N ASP A 149 11.04 7.39 -0.50
CA ASP A 149 11.60 6.46 0.48
C ASP A 149 10.90 6.68 1.82
N TYR A 150 10.10 5.69 2.26
CA TYR A 150 9.32 5.80 3.50
C TYR A 150 10.18 5.88 4.75
N HIS A 151 11.31 5.16 4.75
CA HIS A 151 12.18 5.09 5.92
C HIS A 151 12.96 6.39 6.12
N ARG A 152 13.47 6.95 5.02
CA ARG A 152 14.17 8.23 5.03
C ARG A 152 13.23 9.42 5.15
N GLN A 153 11.94 9.19 4.90
CA GLN A 153 10.92 10.24 4.80
C GLN A 153 11.33 11.33 3.81
N ASP A 154 11.79 10.91 2.63
CA ASP A 154 12.15 11.81 1.56
C ASP A 154 11.41 11.46 0.25
N ALA A 155 11.23 12.46 -0.59
CA ALA A 155 10.63 12.29 -1.91
C ALA A 155 11.32 13.19 -2.92
N THR A 156 11.67 12.63 -4.07
CA THR A 156 12.33 13.34 -5.15
C THR A 156 11.47 13.31 -6.39
N ARG A 157 11.23 14.47 -7.00
CA ARG A 157 10.52 14.64 -8.26
C ARG A 157 11.53 14.80 -9.39
N PHE A 158 11.33 14.01 -10.45
CA PHE A 158 12.02 14.12 -11.73
C PHE A 158 10.99 14.56 -12.77
N SER A 159 11.31 15.63 -13.53
CA SER A 159 10.42 16.20 -14.53
C SER A 159 11.12 16.35 -15.86
N VAL A 160 10.35 16.29 -16.95
CA VAL A 160 10.82 16.50 -18.32
C VAL A 160 10.20 17.78 -18.84
N GLY A 161 11.04 18.78 -19.04
CA GLY A 161 10.65 20.08 -19.61
C GLY A 161 11.02 20.20 -21.09
N PRO A 162 10.54 21.26 -21.77
CA PRO A 162 10.94 21.57 -23.13
C PRO A 162 12.46 21.77 -23.22
N ALA A 163 13.03 21.44 -24.37
CA ALA A 163 14.42 21.68 -24.64
C ALA A 163 14.72 23.20 -24.60
N GLU A 164 15.70 23.62 -23.81
CA GLU A 164 16.17 25.04 -23.80
C GLU A 164 17.11 25.33 -24.95
N SER A 165 17.94 24.35 -25.34
CA SER A 165 18.82 24.40 -26.50
C SER A 165 19.17 22.97 -26.96
N GLY A 166 19.04 22.69 -28.27
CA GLY A 166 19.35 21.39 -28.85
C GLY A 166 18.19 20.35 -28.77
N PRO A 167 18.45 19.08 -29.19
CA PRO A 167 17.40 18.09 -29.37
C PRO A 167 16.96 17.35 -28.08
N LEU A 168 17.64 17.55 -26.96
CA LEU A 168 17.36 16.83 -25.72
C LEU A 168 16.46 17.65 -24.79
N PRO A 169 15.43 17.00 -24.18
CA PRO A 169 14.58 17.66 -23.19
C PRO A 169 15.38 18.03 -21.95
N LYS A 170 14.95 19.08 -21.25
CA LYS A 170 15.50 19.45 -19.96
C LYS A 170 14.99 18.49 -18.90
N ILE A 171 15.91 17.84 -18.17
CA ILE A 171 15.57 17.02 -17.02
C ILE A 171 15.66 17.88 -15.76
N GLY A 172 14.52 18.05 -15.10
CA GLY A 172 14.42 18.70 -13.78
C GLY A 172 14.57 17.67 -12.68
N PHE A 173 15.24 18.08 -11.61
CA PHE A 173 15.39 17.31 -10.39
C PHE A 173 15.10 18.22 -9.21
N GLU A 174 14.11 17.81 -8.37
CA GLU A 174 13.69 18.59 -7.22
C GLU A 174 13.41 17.64 -6.04
N GLN A 175 14.01 17.95 -4.90
CA GLN A 175 13.63 17.30 -3.65
C GLN A 175 12.36 17.97 -3.11
N LEU A 176 11.29 17.21 -2.91
CA LEU A 176 10.06 17.75 -2.36
C LEU A 176 10.29 18.21 -0.93
N LYS A 177 9.68 19.36 -0.59
CA LYS A 177 9.76 19.87 0.78
C LYS A 177 8.95 18.97 1.71
N VAL A 178 9.63 18.32 2.65
CA VAL A 178 9.07 17.43 3.65
C VAL A 178 9.20 18.08 5.03
N GLU A 179 8.09 18.27 5.71
CA GLU A 179 8.08 18.71 7.10
C GLU A 179 8.20 17.48 8.00
N ARG A 180 9.37 17.27 8.59
CA ARG A 180 9.65 16.08 9.42
C ARG A 180 8.84 16.13 10.70
N ILE A 181 7.86 15.25 10.77
CA ILE A 181 7.04 14.96 11.96
C ILE A 181 7.03 13.44 12.11
N GLU A 182 7.00 12.98 13.34
CA GLU A 182 6.87 11.56 13.61
C GLU A 182 5.47 11.08 13.16
N PRO A 183 5.35 10.05 12.27
CA PRO A 183 4.08 9.65 11.68
C PRO A 183 3.02 9.25 12.71
N LEU A 184 3.39 8.55 13.78
CA LEU A 184 2.46 8.12 14.83
C LEU A 184 1.91 9.33 15.59
N GLU A 185 2.74 10.32 15.90
CA GLU A 185 2.30 11.57 16.53
C GLU A 185 1.31 12.29 15.61
N SER A 186 1.62 12.41 14.32
CA SER A 186 0.75 13.02 13.31
C SER A 186 -0.61 12.31 13.21
N GLU A 187 -0.60 10.98 13.26
CA GLU A 187 -1.81 10.15 13.23
C GLU A 187 -2.70 10.39 14.46
N LEU A 188 -2.11 10.38 15.66
CA LEU A 188 -2.83 10.62 16.92
C LEU A 188 -3.40 12.03 16.99
N LEU A 189 -2.63 13.04 16.58
CA LEU A 189 -3.10 14.41 16.49
C LEU A 189 -4.27 14.56 15.51
N ALA A 190 -4.17 13.97 14.32
CA ALA A 190 -5.24 13.99 13.34
C ALA A 190 -6.52 13.32 13.84
N PHE A 191 -6.41 12.20 14.56
CA PHE A 191 -7.55 11.57 15.21
C PHE A 191 -8.19 12.49 16.26
N CYS A 192 -7.38 13.07 17.15
CA CYS A 192 -7.88 13.99 18.16
C CYS A 192 -8.59 15.20 17.54
N ASP A 193 -8.04 15.75 16.46
CA ASP A 193 -8.65 16.87 15.74
C ASP A 193 -9.98 16.47 15.07
N SER A 194 -10.04 15.30 14.46
CA SER A 194 -11.29 14.77 13.88
C SER A 194 -12.36 14.59 14.97
N VAL A 195 -12.00 14.10 16.15
CA VAL A 195 -12.92 13.94 17.29
C VAL A 195 -13.41 15.29 17.81
N ARG A 196 -12.52 16.27 18.00
CA ARG A 196 -12.85 17.61 18.50
C ARG A 196 -13.76 18.38 17.55
N ASN A 197 -13.42 18.35 16.27
CA ASN A 197 -14.08 19.14 15.24
C ASN A 197 -15.23 18.38 14.57
N ARG A 198 -15.44 17.11 14.91
CA ARG A 198 -16.43 16.21 14.28
C ARG A 198 -16.27 16.14 12.76
N THR A 199 -15.03 16.16 12.28
CA THR A 199 -14.68 16.06 10.86
C THR A 199 -14.33 14.62 10.50
N ARG A 200 -14.50 14.28 9.23
CA ARG A 200 -14.12 12.97 8.70
C ARG A 200 -12.62 12.74 8.90
N PRO A 201 -12.18 11.61 9.48
CA PRO A 201 -10.77 11.32 9.66
C PRO A 201 -10.05 11.10 8.32
N ARG A 202 -8.73 11.31 8.32
CA ARG A 202 -7.89 11.15 7.13
C ARG A 202 -7.95 9.75 6.55
N VAL A 203 -8.08 8.74 7.40
CA VAL A 203 -8.32 7.34 7.02
C VAL A 203 -9.54 6.85 7.80
N ASP A 204 -10.69 6.91 7.19
CA ASP A 204 -11.92 6.46 7.81
C ASP A 204 -12.13 4.94 7.72
N GLY A 205 -13.17 4.44 8.37
CA GLY A 205 -13.52 3.02 8.38
C GLY A 205 -13.77 2.44 6.99
N TRP A 206 -14.34 3.21 6.06
CA TRP A 206 -14.58 2.76 4.69
C TRP A 206 -13.29 2.60 3.88
N GLN A 207 -12.33 3.50 4.08
CA GLN A 207 -11.02 3.41 3.43
C GLN A 207 -10.25 2.20 3.96
N GLY A 208 -10.22 1.99 5.28
CA GLY A 208 -9.59 0.81 5.87
C GLY A 208 -10.27 -0.50 5.43
N SER A 209 -11.61 -0.52 5.32
CA SER A 209 -12.35 -1.68 4.82
C SER A 209 -12.03 -1.98 3.36
N ARG A 210 -11.91 -0.97 2.49
CA ARG A 210 -11.52 -1.16 1.07
C ARG A 210 -10.09 -1.71 0.93
N ALA A 211 -9.16 -1.24 1.76
CA ALA A 211 -7.79 -1.77 1.75
C ALA A 211 -7.77 -3.25 2.16
N LEU A 212 -8.55 -3.63 3.17
CA LEU A 212 -8.71 -5.03 3.58
C LEU A 212 -9.40 -5.87 2.50
N GLN A 213 -10.47 -5.38 1.89
CA GLN A 213 -11.17 -6.05 0.78
C GLN A 213 -10.23 -6.35 -0.38
N LEU A 214 -9.38 -5.38 -0.77
CA LEU A 214 -8.38 -5.58 -1.81
C LEU A 214 -7.33 -6.61 -1.39
N ALA A 215 -6.89 -6.58 -0.14
CA ALA A 215 -5.93 -7.55 0.40
C ALA A 215 -6.50 -8.98 0.38
N GLU A 216 -7.77 -9.18 0.77
CA GLU A 216 -8.46 -10.47 0.67
C GLU A 216 -8.55 -10.97 -0.77
N ALA A 217 -8.96 -10.11 -1.71
CA ALA A 217 -9.04 -10.47 -3.12
C ALA A 217 -7.66 -10.85 -3.71
N ILE A 218 -6.58 -10.22 -3.24
CA ILE A 218 -5.21 -10.58 -3.61
C ILE A 218 -4.84 -11.96 -3.03
N LEU A 219 -5.19 -12.24 -1.78
CA LEU A 219 -4.92 -13.54 -1.16
C LEU A 219 -5.67 -14.67 -1.87
N ASP A 220 -6.90 -14.45 -2.31
CA ASP A 220 -7.65 -15.40 -3.12
C ASP A 220 -6.93 -15.72 -4.45
N LYS A 221 -6.37 -14.70 -5.12
CA LYS A 221 -5.56 -14.89 -6.33
C LYS A 221 -4.26 -15.63 -6.07
N ILE A 222 -3.61 -15.37 -4.95
CA ILE A 222 -2.41 -16.08 -4.52
C ILE A 222 -2.74 -17.54 -4.20
N GLY A 223 -3.89 -17.83 -3.59
CA GLY A 223 -4.38 -19.18 -3.35
C GLY A 223 -4.49 -19.99 -4.64
N GLN A 224 -5.12 -19.42 -5.69
CA GLN A 224 -5.21 -20.02 -7.01
C GLN A 224 -3.83 -20.30 -7.65
N HIS A 225 -2.88 -19.36 -7.50
CA HIS A 225 -1.50 -19.55 -7.96
C HIS A 225 -0.78 -20.67 -7.19
N SER A 226 -0.98 -20.75 -5.88
CA SER A 226 -0.35 -21.75 -5.01
C SER A 226 -0.80 -23.17 -5.35
N GLU A 227 -2.04 -23.39 -5.77
CA GLU A 227 -2.54 -24.68 -6.26
C GLU A 227 -1.77 -25.14 -7.50
N ILE A 228 -1.52 -24.24 -8.47
CA ILE A 228 -0.73 -24.53 -9.69
C ILE A 228 0.71 -24.90 -9.32
N VAL A 229 1.31 -24.16 -8.38
CA VAL A 229 2.68 -24.44 -7.91
C VAL A 229 2.75 -25.81 -7.23
N ALA A 230 1.77 -26.12 -6.35
CA ALA A 230 1.71 -27.41 -5.65
C ALA A 230 1.56 -28.59 -6.63
N GLU A 231 0.76 -28.45 -7.67
CA GLU A 231 0.63 -29.46 -8.74
C GLU A 231 1.95 -29.64 -9.51
N THR A 232 2.62 -28.54 -9.86
CA THR A 232 3.92 -28.56 -10.54
C THR A 232 4.98 -29.27 -9.70
N ILE A 233 5.02 -29.04 -8.40
CA ILE A 233 5.96 -29.71 -7.48
C ILE A 233 5.65 -31.21 -7.39
N ARG A 234 4.37 -31.59 -7.29
CA ARG A 234 3.95 -33.00 -7.25
C ARG A 234 4.32 -33.75 -8.52
N SER A 235 4.12 -33.16 -9.70
CA SER A 235 4.41 -33.79 -10.99
C SER A 235 5.92 -33.97 -11.26
N ARG A 236 6.78 -33.17 -10.59
CA ARG A 236 8.25 -33.23 -10.76
C ARG A 236 8.97 -34.04 -9.68
N ARG A 237 8.28 -34.52 -8.64
CA ARG A 237 8.90 -35.44 -7.68
C ARG A 237 9.19 -36.76 -8.38
N PRO A 238 10.47 -37.22 -8.45
CA PRO A 238 10.75 -38.55 -8.98
C PRO A 238 10.01 -39.57 -8.10
N SER A 239 9.37 -40.53 -8.75
CA SER A 239 8.77 -41.68 -8.05
C SER A 239 9.87 -42.31 -7.18
N SER A 240 9.74 -42.21 -5.86
CA SER A 240 10.64 -42.89 -4.94
C SER A 240 10.54 -44.38 -5.24
N LYS A 241 11.62 -44.91 -5.82
CA LYS A 241 11.83 -46.35 -5.94
C LYS A 241 12.18 -46.93 -4.58
#